data_7076d73ed9bf56cdf76dc18262206996
#
_entry.id   7076d73ed9bf56cdf76dc18262206996
#
_cell.length_a   1.000
_cell.length_b   1.000
_cell.length_c   1.000
_cell.angle_alpha   90.00
_cell.angle_beta   90.00
_cell.angle_gamma   90.00
#
_symmetry.space_group_name_H-M   'P 1'
#
loop_
_entity.id
_entity.type
_entity.pdbx_description
1 polymer ?
#
loop_
_entity_poly.entity_id
_entity_poly.type
_entity_poly.pdbx_seq_one_letter_code
_entity_poly.pdbx_strand_id
1 'polypeptide(L)'
;MTRPAPDTPSRVAIIGGGPAGLMAAEVLSQAGIQVDLYDGMPSVGRKFLLAGVGGMNITHSEPYPAFLSRYAERAPQIAPMLRAFGADELREWIHGLGITTFVGTSGRVFPSDMKAAPLLRAWLKRLREAGVVIHTRHRWTGWQDGKLVIHSPDGEKLVNPDATLLALGGGSWARLGSDGAWLPLLAQHAVGVAPLQPSNCGFEVEAWSPLLKDKFAGAPLKNVAIGLQHDALRLGECVITVSGIEGSLIYALSAGIREQINQQGSAVIEIDLLPGKTREQLRNALAKPRGSRSMAKHLHSQVGIDGVKAALLRELTDAACFGDPEQLANAIKALPLKLVAPRPLDEAISSAGGVTFEAMDERLMLKALPGVFCAGEMLDWEAPTGGYLLTACFASGRVAGKGMLEWLRRQS
;
A
#
# COMPACT_ATOMS: atom_id res chain seq x y z
N MET A 1 -44.88 7.42 -25.17
CA MET A 1 -45.03 8.44 -24.11
C MET A 1 -43.65 8.60 -23.46
N THR A 2 -42.98 9.66 -23.82
CA THR A 2 -41.69 10.04 -23.20
C THR A 2 -41.98 10.55 -21.80
N ARG A 3 -41.39 9.89 -20.79
CA ARG A 3 -41.41 10.35 -19.40
C ARG A 3 -40.73 11.73 -19.38
N PRO A 4 -41.32 12.77 -18.78
CA PRO A 4 -40.64 14.05 -18.66
C PRO A 4 -39.33 13.82 -17.89
N ALA A 5 -38.22 14.42 -18.34
CA ALA A 5 -36.94 14.40 -17.62
C ALA A 5 -37.21 14.91 -16.20
N PRO A 6 -36.61 14.26 -15.17
CA PRO A 6 -36.76 14.74 -13.81
C PRO A 6 -36.13 16.15 -13.72
N ASP A 7 -36.88 17.14 -13.29
CA ASP A 7 -36.43 18.53 -13.08
C ASP A 7 -35.35 18.66 -11.98
N THR A 8 -35.05 17.56 -11.29
CA THR A 8 -34.05 17.53 -10.20
C THR A 8 -32.79 16.84 -10.69
N PRO A 9 -31.60 17.47 -10.59
CA PRO A 9 -30.34 16.83 -10.95
C PRO A 9 -30.11 15.58 -10.09
N SER A 10 -29.60 14.51 -10.71
CA SER A 10 -29.28 13.28 -10.00
C SER A 10 -28.28 13.56 -8.86
N ARG A 11 -28.51 12.94 -7.71
CA ARG A 11 -27.75 13.12 -6.50
C ARG A 11 -27.04 11.82 -6.12
N VAL A 12 -25.72 11.87 -5.92
CA VAL A 12 -24.91 10.71 -5.54
C VAL A 12 -24.25 10.89 -4.18
N ALA A 13 -24.09 9.77 -3.47
CA ALA A 13 -23.32 9.72 -2.25
C ALA A 13 -21.96 9.02 -2.48
N ILE A 14 -20.90 9.64 -2.03
CA ILE A 14 -19.55 9.03 -1.97
C ILE A 14 -19.17 8.85 -0.50
N ILE A 15 -18.82 7.63 -0.12
CA ILE A 15 -18.44 7.29 1.24
C ILE A 15 -16.92 7.03 1.28
N GLY A 16 -16.19 7.96 1.92
CA GLY A 16 -14.74 7.97 2.01
C GLY A 16 -14.08 9.04 1.14
N GLY A 17 -13.42 9.99 1.81
CA GLY A 17 -12.71 11.11 1.20
C GLY A 17 -11.21 10.83 0.94
N GLY A 18 -10.87 9.59 0.59
CA GLY A 18 -9.56 9.20 0.10
C GLY A 18 -9.37 9.48 -1.40
N PRO A 19 -8.20 9.13 -1.98
CA PRO A 19 -7.89 9.40 -3.40
C PRO A 19 -8.94 8.87 -4.37
N ALA A 20 -9.47 7.67 -4.14
CA ALA A 20 -10.49 7.08 -5.00
C ALA A 20 -11.82 7.84 -4.95
N GLY A 21 -12.31 8.15 -3.74
CA GLY A 21 -13.55 8.90 -3.57
C GLY A 21 -13.48 10.32 -4.11
N LEU A 22 -12.37 11.02 -3.84
CA LEU A 22 -12.15 12.38 -4.38
C LEU A 22 -12.05 12.40 -5.90
N MET A 23 -11.42 11.37 -6.52
CA MET A 23 -11.33 11.26 -7.98
C MET A 23 -12.70 10.99 -8.63
N ALA A 24 -13.50 10.12 -8.02
CA ALA A 24 -14.87 9.88 -8.48
C ALA A 24 -15.74 11.14 -8.33
N ALA A 25 -15.60 11.89 -7.23
CA ALA A 25 -16.27 13.16 -7.02
C ALA A 25 -15.95 14.17 -8.13
N GLU A 26 -14.68 14.22 -8.58
CA GLU A 26 -14.28 15.08 -9.69
C GLU A 26 -14.94 14.68 -11.00
N VAL A 27 -14.94 13.39 -11.34
CA VAL A 27 -15.60 12.88 -12.57
C VAL A 27 -17.08 13.20 -12.58
N LEU A 28 -17.77 13.00 -11.47
CA LEU A 28 -19.22 13.19 -11.35
C LEU A 28 -19.60 14.69 -11.37
N SER A 29 -18.89 15.52 -10.60
CA SER A 29 -19.17 16.95 -10.55
C SER A 29 -18.89 17.67 -11.86
N GLN A 30 -17.84 17.27 -12.59
CA GLN A 30 -17.56 17.78 -13.94
C GLN A 30 -18.65 17.42 -14.96
N ALA A 31 -19.40 16.36 -14.73
CA ALA A 31 -20.54 15.95 -15.54
C ALA A 31 -21.88 16.59 -15.07
N GLY A 32 -21.85 17.52 -14.12
CA GLY A 32 -23.04 18.22 -13.62
C GLY A 32 -23.86 17.42 -12.60
N ILE A 33 -23.35 16.33 -12.07
CA ILE A 33 -24.02 15.53 -11.03
C ILE A 33 -23.81 16.18 -9.66
N GLN A 34 -24.87 16.24 -8.85
CA GLN A 34 -24.78 16.68 -7.47
C GLN A 34 -24.09 15.62 -6.60
N VAL A 35 -22.97 15.98 -5.97
CA VAL A 35 -22.13 15.05 -5.20
C VAL A 35 -22.11 15.44 -3.74
N ASP A 36 -22.56 14.53 -2.87
CA ASP A 36 -22.35 14.57 -1.42
C ASP A 36 -21.27 13.55 -1.03
N LEU A 37 -20.13 14.02 -0.53
CA LEU A 37 -19.03 13.17 -0.07
C LEU A 37 -19.02 13.13 1.46
N TYR A 38 -19.15 11.94 2.03
CA TYR A 38 -19.16 11.68 3.48
C TYR A 38 -17.85 11.04 3.91
N ASP A 39 -17.24 11.60 4.96
CA ASP A 39 -16.02 11.04 5.58
C ASP A 39 -16.17 11.04 7.10
N GLY A 40 -15.91 9.89 7.73
CA GLY A 40 -15.99 9.73 9.18
C GLY A 40 -14.95 10.53 9.96
N MET A 41 -13.88 10.99 9.30
CA MET A 41 -12.77 11.71 9.91
C MET A 41 -13.02 13.24 9.93
N PRO A 42 -12.30 14.00 10.78
CA PRO A 42 -12.41 15.46 10.83
C PRO A 42 -11.93 16.18 9.56
N SER A 43 -11.23 15.49 8.68
CA SER A 43 -10.76 16.00 7.39
C SER A 43 -10.58 14.84 6.41
N VAL A 44 -10.79 15.08 5.13
CA VAL A 44 -10.55 14.13 4.05
C VAL A 44 -9.05 13.98 3.74
N GLY A 45 -8.66 12.89 3.07
CA GLY A 45 -7.31 12.67 2.57
C GLY A 45 -6.25 12.41 3.64
N ARG A 46 -6.62 11.97 4.84
CA ARG A 46 -5.68 11.81 5.98
C ARG A 46 -4.56 10.80 5.69
N LYS A 47 -4.90 9.61 5.20
CA LYS A 47 -3.90 8.60 4.82
C LYS A 47 -3.05 9.07 3.63
N PHE A 48 -3.65 9.81 2.68
CA PHE A 48 -2.93 10.45 1.58
C PHE A 48 -1.89 11.47 2.07
N LEU A 49 -2.23 12.29 3.08
CA LEU A 49 -1.28 13.23 3.69
C LEU A 49 -0.13 12.52 4.41
N LEU A 50 -0.40 11.38 5.05
CA LEU A 50 0.63 10.57 5.71
C LEU A 50 1.63 9.98 4.71
N ALA A 51 1.16 9.56 3.53
CA ALA A 51 2.03 9.06 2.46
C ALA A 51 3.07 10.09 1.98
N GLY A 52 2.88 11.37 2.31
CA GLY A 52 3.83 12.46 2.03
C GLY A 52 4.92 12.68 3.08
N VAL A 53 4.94 11.92 4.18
CA VAL A 53 6.01 12.00 5.18
C VAL A 53 7.30 11.42 4.59
N GLY A 54 8.35 12.23 4.47
CA GLY A 54 9.60 11.85 3.79
C GLY A 54 9.61 12.05 2.28
N GLY A 55 8.50 12.50 1.69
CA GLY A 55 8.36 12.78 0.26
C GLY A 55 7.17 12.04 -0.37
N MET A 56 6.25 12.82 -0.96
CA MET A 56 5.04 12.30 -1.58
C MET A 56 5.35 11.59 -2.90
N ASN A 57 5.54 10.28 -2.84
CA ASN A 57 5.66 9.46 -4.05
C ASN A 57 4.27 9.18 -4.63
N ILE A 58 3.92 9.83 -5.75
CA ILE A 58 2.58 9.79 -6.34
C ILE A 58 2.41 8.62 -7.31
N THR A 59 3.41 8.40 -8.17
CA THR A 59 3.41 7.34 -9.19
C THR A 59 4.85 6.93 -9.53
N HIS A 60 5.02 6.10 -10.55
CA HIS A 60 6.33 5.64 -11.02
C HIS A 60 6.45 5.84 -12.54
N SER A 61 7.65 6.12 -13.02
CA SER A 61 7.92 6.41 -14.43
C SER A 61 8.38 5.18 -15.24
N GLU A 62 8.29 3.98 -14.66
CA GLU A 62 8.67 2.78 -15.41
C GLU A 62 7.67 2.50 -16.55
N PRO A 63 8.12 1.80 -17.63
CA PRO A 63 7.24 1.44 -18.73
C PRO A 63 6.01 0.65 -18.29
N TYR A 64 4.87 0.87 -18.99
CA TYR A 64 3.57 0.28 -18.65
C TYR A 64 3.59 -1.23 -18.36
N PRO A 65 4.28 -2.11 -19.14
CA PRO A 65 4.30 -3.54 -18.82
C PRO A 65 4.94 -3.85 -17.46
N ALA A 66 6.04 -3.16 -17.12
CA ALA A 66 6.69 -3.29 -15.82
C ALA A 66 5.82 -2.73 -14.70
N PHE A 67 5.20 -1.57 -14.91
CA PHE A 67 4.26 -0.95 -13.97
C PHE A 67 3.07 -1.89 -13.68
N LEU A 68 2.47 -2.47 -14.71
CA LEU A 68 1.34 -3.37 -14.57
C LEU A 68 1.71 -4.66 -13.82
N SER A 69 2.92 -5.19 -14.03
CA SER A 69 3.39 -6.41 -13.35
C SER A 69 3.46 -6.26 -11.81
N ARG A 70 3.46 -5.02 -11.30
CA ARG A 70 3.47 -4.74 -9.85
C ARG A 70 2.20 -5.16 -9.12
N TYR A 71 1.10 -5.37 -9.85
CA TYR A 71 -0.18 -5.85 -9.30
C TYR A 71 -0.33 -7.38 -9.36
N ALA A 72 0.75 -8.09 -9.70
CA ALA A 72 0.86 -9.54 -9.68
C ALA A 72 -0.34 -10.23 -10.35
N GLU A 73 -1.03 -11.12 -9.65
CA GLU A 73 -2.18 -11.87 -10.16
C GLU A 73 -3.40 -10.99 -10.50
N ARG A 74 -3.52 -9.80 -9.89
CA ARG A 74 -4.59 -8.83 -10.15
C ARG A 74 -4.29 -7.87 -11.32
N ALA A 75 -3.14 -8.03 -11.97
CA ALA A 75 -2.79 -7.23 -13.15
C ALA A 75 -3.87 -7.24 -14.26
N PRO A 76 -4.53 -8.36 -14.59
CA PRO A 76 -5.59 -8.37 -15.60
C PRO A 76 -6.78 -7.46 -15.26
N GLN A 77 -7.19 -7.41 -13.97
CA GLN A 77 -8.31 -6.59 -13.51
C GLN A 77 -7.91 -5.10 -13.41
N ILE A 78 -6.68 -4.81 -13.05
CA ILE A 78 -6.15 -3.44 -12.93
C ILE A 78 -5.81 -2.84 -14.29
N ALA A 79 -5.42 -3.65 -15.29
CA ALA A 79 -5.00 -3.17 -16.60
C ALA A 79 -5.99 -2.22 -17.30
N PRO A 80 -7.31 -2.49 -17.37
CA PRO A 80 -8.26 -1.56 -17.98
C PRO A 80 -8.30 -0.20 -17.30
N MET A 81 -8.17 -0.17 -15.96
CA MET A 81 -8.18 1.06 -15.17
C MET A 81 -6.94 1.91 -15.46
N LEU A 82 -5.75 1.29 -15.48
CA LEU A 82 -4.49 1.98 -15.77
C LEU A 82 -4.39 2.44 -17.21
N ARG A 83 -5.00 1.73 -18.18
CA ARG A 83 -5.08 2.21 -19.58
C ARG A 83 -5.96 3.45 -19.71
N ALA A 84 -6.98 3.57 -18.84
CA ALA A 84 -7.87 4.73 -18.84
C ALA A 84 -7.29 5.91 -18.06
N PHE A 85 -6.45 5.65 -17.04
CA PHE A 85 -5.81 6.65 -16.20
C PHE A 85 -4.58 6.06 -15.51
N GLY A 86 -3.45 6.07 -16.19
CA GLY A 86 -2.17 5.53 -15.72
C GLY A 86 -1.25 6.61 -15.13
N ALA A 87 0.05 6.32 -15.14
CA ALA A 87 1.06 7.19 -14.54
C ALA A 87 1.18 8.54 -15.26
N ASP A 88 1.11 8.56 -16.58
CA ASP A 88 1.26 9.77 -17.38
C ASP A 88 0.02 10.66 -17.26
N GLU A 89 -1.19 10.09 -17.38
CA GLU A 89 -2.45 10.81 -17.19
C GLU A 89 -2.58 11.37 -15.76
N LEU A 90 -2.09 10.64 -14.76
CA LEU A 90 -2.05 11.13 -13.38
C LEU A 90 -1.12 12.33 -13.25
N ARG A 91 0.04 12.32 -13.89
CA ARG A 91 0.96 13.48 -13.90
C ARG A 91 0.36 14.68 -14.60
N GLU A 92 -0.26 14.49 -15.76
CA GLU A 92 -0.96 15.55 -16.49
C GLU A 92 -2.09 16.15 -15.66
N TRP A 93 -2.87 15.32 -14.98
CA TRP A 93 -3.92 15.77 -14.07
C TRP A 93 -3.36 16.62 -12.91
N ILE A 94 -2.24 16.22 -12.31
CA ILE A 94 -1.55 16.99 -11.26
C ILE A 94 -1.06 18.33 -11.79
N HIS A 95 -0.47 18.36 -13.00
CA HIS A 95 -0.07 19.59 -13.67
C HIS A 95 -1.25 20.52 -13.90
N GLY A 96 -2.43 19.97 -14.26
CA GLY A 96 -3.69 20.69 -14.36
C GLY A 96 -4.21 21.28 -13.05
N LEU A 97 -3.68 20.85 -11.89
CA LEU A 97 -3.90 21.46 -10.57
C LEU A 97 -2.88 22.59 -10.24
N GLY A 98 -1.96 22.89 -11.16
CA GLY A 98 -0.89 23.86 -10.96
C GLY A 98 0.29 23.32 -10.15
N ILE A 99 0.41 22.00 -9.98
CA ILE A 99 1.49 21.34 -9.26
C ILE A 99 2.42 20.66 -10.27
N THR A 100 3.70 21.02 -10.30
CA THR A 100 4.71 20.37 -11.13
C THR A 100 5.24 19.10 -10.47
N THR A 101 5.74 18.16 -11.28
CA THR A 101 6.31 16.89 -10.81
C THR A 101 7.70 16.65 -11.39
N PHE A 102 8.53 15.88 -10.68
CA PHE A 102 9.82 15.41 -11.17
C PHE A 102 9.98 13.91 -10.95
N VAL A 103 10.88 13.29 -11.71
CA VAL A 103 11.24 11.89 -11.58
C VAL A 103 12.54 11.79 -10.77
N GLY A 104 12.50 11.07 -9.66
CA GLY A 104 13.69 10.75 -8.87
C GLY A 104 14.56 9.69 -9.51
N THR A 105 15.77 9.48 -9.00
CA THR A 105 16.76 8.52 -9.54
C THR A 105 16.27 7.07 -9.54
N SER A 106 15.32 6.73 -8.66
CA SER A 106 14.68 5.41 -8.59
C SER A 106 13.48 5.23 -9.52
N GLY A 107 13.16 6.20 -10.38
CA GLY A 107 11.96 6.20 -11.20
C GLY A 107 10.68 6.64 -10.48
N ARG A 108 10.71 6.87 -9.17
CA ARG A 108 9.58 7.41 -8.40
C ARG A 108 9.29 8.84 -8.80
N VAL A 109 8.00 9.17 -8.91
CA VAL A 109 7.53 10.51 -9.28
C VAL A 109 7.03 11.25 -8.05
N PHE A 110 7.47 12.50 -7.89
CA PHE A 110 7.15 13.36 -6.75
C PHE A 110 6.64 14.72 -7.23
N PRO A 111 5.76 15.41 -6.45
CA PRO A 111 5.57 16.84 -6.60
C PRO A 111 6.90 17.57 -6.37
N SER A 112 7.10 18.72 -7.04
CA SER A 112 8.37 19.46 -6.95
C SER A 112 8.71 19.94 -5.53
N ASP A 113 7.71 20.16 -4.69
CA ASP A 113 7.87 20.52 -3.28
C ASP A 113 7.91 19.29 -2.34
N MET A 114 7.86 18.06 -2.86
CA MET A 114 7.86 16.79 -2.12
C MET A 114 6.67 16.60 -1.16
N LYS A 115 5.64 17.48 -1.18
CA LYS A 115 4.57 17.51 -0.18
C LYS A 115 3.20 17.11 -0.75
N ALA A 116 2.43 16.35 0.03
CA ALA A 116 1.05 16.00 -0.31
C ALA A 116 0.04 17.15 -0.08
N ALA A 117 0.29 18.00 0.91
CA ALA A 117 -0.69 18.98 1.35
C ALA A 117 -1.02 20.08 0.31
N PRO A 118 -0.07 20.66 -0.46
CA PRO A 118 -0.41 21.59 -1.52
C PRO A 118 -1.27 20.97 -2.62
N LEU A 119 -0.95 19.74 -3.04
CA LEU A 119 -1.73 18.99 -4.01
C LEU A 119 -3.16 18.75 -3.53
N LEU A 120 -3.34 18.25 -2.30
CA LEU A 120 -4.66 18.02 -1.73
C LEU A 120 -5.46 19.32 -1.61
N ARG A 121 -4.85 20.44 -1.20
CA ARG A 121 -5.53 21.73 -1.11
C ARG A 121 -6.02 22.23 -2.47
N ALA A 122 -5.18 22.15 -3.50
CA ALA A 122 -5.55 22.56 -4.85
C ALA A 122 -6.71 21.70 -5.37
N TRP A 123 -6.65 20.40 -5.12
CA TRP A 123 -7.72 19.46 -5.51
C TRP A 123 -9.04 19.73 -4.78
N LEU A 124 -9.02 19.88 -3.47
CA LEU A 124 -10.22 20.19 -2.68
C LEU A 124 -10.83 21.55 -3.05
N LYS A 125 -10.01 22.53 -3.42
CA LYS A 125 -10.50 23.80 -3.95
C LYS A 125 -11.28 23.59 -5.25
N ARG A 126 -10.72 22.86 -6.22
CA ARG A 126 -11.38 22.52 -7.50
C ARG A 126 -12.71 21.80 -7.29
N LEU A 127 -12.75 20.80 -6.39
CA LEU A 127 -13.96 20.05 -6.08
C LEU A 127 -15.08 20.94 -5.50
N ARG A 128 -14.74 21.84 -4.56
CA ARG A 128 -15.71 22.78 -3.99
C ARG A 128 -16.22 23.77 -5.02
N GLU A 129 -15.35 24.28 -5.88
CA GLU A 129 -15.74 25.16 -6.99
C GLU A 129 -16.65 24.44 -8.00
N ALA A 130 -16.51 23.14 -8.15
CA ALA A 130 -17.40 22.29 -8.95
C ALA A 130 -18.69 21.86 -8.21
N GLY A 131 -18.96 22.39 -7.00
CA GLY A 131 -20.18 22.13 -6.25
C GLY A 131 -20.20 20.85 -5.41
N VAL A 132 -19.06 20.16 -5.23
CA VAL A 132 -19.00 18.97 -4.34
C VAL A 132 -19.17 19.42 -2.89
N VAL A 133 -20.14 18.82 -2.20
CA VAL A 133 -20.40 19.05 -0.76
C VAL A 133 -19.66 17.98 0.04
N ILE A 134 -18.72 18.40 0.90
CA ILE A 134 -17.90 17.50 1.71
C ILE A 134 -18.38 17.54 3.16
N HIS A 135 -18.88 16.41 3.65
CA HIS A 135 -19.37 16.20 5.00
C HIS A 135 -18.33 15.43 5.82
N THR A 136 -17.54 16.13 6.64
CA THR A 136 -16.59 15.51 7.57
C THR A 136 -17.26 15.12 8.88
N ARG A 137 -16.71 14.12 9.60
CA ARG A 137 -17.31 13.52 10.80
C ARG A 137 -18.69 12.92 10.54
N HIS A 138 -18.90 12.43 9.31
CA HIS A 138 -20.09 11.74 8.88
C HIS A 138 -19.72 10.29 8.55
N ARG A 139 -19.99 9.38 9.48
CA ARG A 139 -19.61 7.97 9.36
C ARG A 139 -20.78 7.15 8.84
N TRP A 140 -20.57 6.48 7.73
CA TRP A 140 -21.51 5.47 7.24
C TRP A 140 -21.41 4.20 8.10
N THR A 141 -22.58 3.63 8.46
CA THR A 141 -22.70 2.47 9.32
C THR A 141 -23.55 1.35 8.73
N GLY A 142 -23.95 1.47 7.47
CA GLY A 142 -24.72 0.46 6.75
C GLY A 142 -25.95 1.02 6.09
N TRP A 143 -26.94 0.17 5.91
CA TRP A 143 -28.22 0.52 5.28
C TRP A 143 -29.39 0.21 6.22
N GLN A 144 -30.42 1.02 6.12
CA GLN A 144 -31.74 0.79 6.72
C GLN A 144 -32.81 1.08 5.66
N ASP A 145 -33.66 0.10 5.36
CA ASP A 145 -34.72 0.21 4.35
C ASP A 145 -34.23 0.74 2.99
N GLY A 146 -33.05 0.26 2.56
CA GLY A 146 -32.40 0.65 1.31
C GLY A 146 -31.70 2.02 1.34
N LYS A 147 -31.77 2.78 2.43
CA LYS A 147 -31.12 4.08 2.61
C LYS A 147 -29.82 3.94 3.35
N LEU A 148 -28.84 4.79 3.03
CA LEU A 148 -27.57 4.86 3.77
C LEU A 148 -27.82 5.42 5.18
N VAL A 149 -27.27 4.77 6.19
CA VAL A 149 -27.26 5.26 7.58
C VAL A 149 -25.96 6.02 7.80
N ILE A 150 -26.06 7.31 8.08
CA ILE A 150 -24.91 8.20 8.32
C ILE A 150 -25.00 8.76 9.74
N HIS A 151 -24.03 8.41 10.58
CA HIS A 151 -23.86 9.03 11.90
C HIS A 151 -23.04 10.30 11.79
N SER A 152 -23.60 11.41 12.27
CA SER A 152 -22.98 12.74 12.25
C SER A 152 -22.96 13.37 13.65
N PRO A 153 -22.24 14.48 13.87
CA PRO A 153 -22.33 15.22 15.13
C PRO A 153 -23.75 15.67 15.54
N ASP A 154 -24.61 15.84 14.53
CA ASP A 154 -26.01 16.25 14.72
C ASP A 154 -27.00 15.07 14.91
N GLY A 155 -26.46 13.84 14.98
CA GLY A 155 -27.25 12.61 15.08
C GLY A 155 -27.24 11.76 13.81
N GLU A 156 -28.08 10.74 13.78
CA GLU A 156 -28.24 9.82 12.66
C GLU A 156 -29.07 10.44 11.53
N LYS A 157 -28.66 10.20 10.30
CA LYS A 157 -29.34 10.66 9.08
C LYS A 157 -29.52 9.49 8.12
N LEU A 158 -30.71 9.37 7.53
CA LEU A 158 -30.96 8.45 6.42
C LEU A 158 -30.82 9.21 5.11
N VAL A 159 -29.92 8.74 4.24
CA VAL A 159 -29.64 9.34 2.92
C VAL A 159 -30.06 8.38 1.83
N ASN A 160 -30.81 8.88 0.84
CA ASN A 160 -31.29 8.10 -0.29
C ASN A 160 -30.77 8.69 -1.61
N PRO A 161 -29.53 8.37 -2.02
CA PRO A 161 -28.97 8.82 -3.28
C PRO A 161 -29.43 7.95 -4.47
N ASP A 162 -29.32 8.49 -5.70
CA ASP A 162 -29.58 7.73 -6.93
C ASP A 162 -28.47 6.70 -7.22
N ALA A 163 -27.28 6.93 -6.72
CA ALA A 163 -26.16 5.94 -6.72
C ALA A 163 -25.19 6.21 -5.56
N THR A 164 -24.47 5.18 -5.13
CA THR A 164 -23.50 5.24 -4.03
C THR A 164 -22.15 4.73 -4.48
N LEU A 165 -21.07 5.43 -4.12
CA LEU A 165 -19.71 4.90 -4.18
C LEU A 165 -19.19 4.65 -2.78
N LEU A 166 -18.70 3.44 -2.53
CA LEU A 166 -17.91 3.09 -1.36
C LEU A 166 -16.41 3.19 -1.72
N ALA A 167 -15.67 4.05 -1.01
CA ALA A 167 -14.24 4.29 -1.18
C ALA A 167 -13.53 4.33 0.18
N LEU A 168 -13.82 3.29 1.00
CA LEU A 168 -13.54 3.24 2.44
C LEU A 168 -12.11 2.80 2.79
N GLY A 169 -11.27 2.51 1.77
CA GLY A 169 -9.92 2.02 1.98
C GLY A 169 -9.88 0.58 2.50
N GLY A 170 -8.68 0.11 2.88
CA GLY A 170 -8.48 -1.21 3.48
C GLY A 170 -8.69 -1.20 4.99
N GLY A 171 -7.75 -1.84 5.74
CA GLY A 171 -7.76 -1.93 7.21
C GLY A 171 -6.49 -1.42 7.88
N SER A 172 -5.56 -0.84 7.12
CA SER A 172 -4.33 -0.28 7.66
C SER A 172 -4.51 1.18 8.08
N TRP A 173 -3.96 1.56 9.24
CA TRP A 173 -4.09 2.90 9.82
C TRP A 173 -5.53 3.26 10.22
N ALA A 174 -6.18 2.44 11.05
CA ALA A 174 -7.54 2.65 11.55
C ALA A 174 -7.75 4.06 12.15
N ARG A 175 -6.74 4.60 12.86
CA ARG A 175 -6.74 5.98 13.40
C ARG A 175 -6.86 7.08 12.33
N LEU A 176 -6.64 6.77 11.05
CA LEU A 176 -6.79 7.68 9.92
C LEU A 176 -8.05 7.43 9.09
N GLY A 177 -8.91 6.50 9.53
CA GLY A 177 -10.20 6.19 8.93
C GLY A 177 -10.22 4.97 8.02
N SER A 178 -9.10 4.26 7.85
CA SER A 178 -9.01 3.00 7.09
C SER A 178 -8.99 1.83 8.07
N ASP A 179 -10.16 1.44 8.58
CA ASP A 179 -10.33 0.51 9.71
C ASP A 179 -10.96 -0.84 9.34
N GLY A 180 -11.31 -1.05 8.07
CA GLY A 180 -11.96 -2.29 7.62
C GLY A 180 -13.38 -2.53 8.18
N ALA A 181 -13.98 -1.57 8.89
CA ALA A 181 -15.29 -1.74 9.52
C ALA A 181 -16.44 -1.95 8.52
N TRP A 182 -16.19 -1.74 7.24
CA TRP A 182 -17.14 -1.99 6.16
C TRP A 182 -17.29 -3.49 5.80
N LEU A 183 -16.34 -4.34 6.17
CA LEU A 183 -16.35 -5.78 5.87
C LEU A 183 -17.65 -6.49 6.30
N PRO A 184 -18.06 -6.45 7.59
CA PRO A 184 -19.29 -7.10 8.03
C PRO A 184 -20.54 -6.48 7.39
N LEU A 185 -20.52 -5.21 7.03
CA LEU A 185 -21.65 -4.56 6.39
C LEU A 185 -21.88 -5.08 4.97
N LEU A 186 -20.83 -5.28 4.18
CA LEU A 186 -20.93 -5.87 2.85
C LEU A 186 -21.25 -7.37 2.90
N ALA A 187 -20.71 -8.10 3.87
CA ALA A 187 -20.99 -9.52 4.06
C ALA A 187 -22.49 -9.81 4.29
N GLN A 188 -23.20 -8.91 5.00
CA GLN A 188 -24.66 -9.00 5.20
C GLN A 188 -25.46 -8.95 3.88
N HIS A 189 -24.87 -8.40 2.82
CA HIS A 189 -25.48 -8.31 1.50
C HIS A 189 -24.90 -9.32 0.50
N ALA A 190 -24.27 -10.40 0.98
CA ALA A 190 -23.67 -11.44 0.16
C ALA A 190 -22.64 -10.93 -0.87
N VAL A 191 -21.98 -9.81 -0.59
CA VAL A 191 -20.88 -9.30 -1.41
C VAL A 191 -19.64 -10.15 -1.12
N GLY A 192 -19.01 -10.69 -2.18
CA GLY A 192 -17.76 -11.43 -2.06
C GLY A 192 -16.61 -10.53 -1.59
N VAL A 193 -15.99 -10.90 -0.47
CA VAL A 193 -14.87 -10.15 0.14
C VAL A 193 -13.77 -11.11 0.54
N ALA A 194 -12.56 -10.89 0.05
CA ALA A 194 -11.35 -11.56 0.53
C ALA A 194 -10.92 -10.95 1.88
N PRO A 195 -10.46 -11.77 2.85
CA PRO A 195 -9.99 -11.28 4.15
C PRO A 195 -8.87 -10.23 4.00
N LEU A 196 -8.95 -9.14 4.76
CA LEU A 196 -7.89 -8.15 4.77
C LEU A 196 -6.64 -8.70 5.45
N GLN A 197 -5.49 -8.48 4.82
CA GLN A 197 -4.18 -8.89 5.31
C GLN A 197 -3.18 -7.73 5.23
N PRO A 198 -2.14 -7.73 6.10
CA PRO A 198 -1.06 -6.74 6.02
C PRO A 198 -0.34 -6.82 4.67
N SER A 199 -0.14 -5.67 4.02
CA SER A 199 0.67 -5.52 2.81
C SER A 199 1.65 -4.36 2.99
N ASN A 200 2.83 -4.45 2.39
CA ASN A 200 3.90 -3.50 2.64
C ASN A 200 4.19 -3.34 4.15
N CYS A 201 4.40 -4.44 4.83
CA CYS A 201 4.55 -4.52 6.28
C CYS A 201 5.91 -5.09 6.69
N GLY A 202 6.26 -4.91 7.95
CA GLY A 202 7.35 -5.63 8.61
C GLY A 202 6.94 -7.05 9.00
N PHE A 203 7.92 -7.85 9.44
CA PHE A 203 7.72 -9.23 9.88
C PHE A 203 8.40 -9.49 11.20
N GLU A 204 7.82 -10.40 11.98
CA GLU A 204 8.35 -10.85 13.25
C GLU A 204 9.26 -12.06 13.07
N VAL A 205 10.29 -12.12 13.88
CA VAL A 205 11.09 -13.31 14.12
C VAL A 205 10.62 -14.02 15.39
N GLU A 206 10.99 -15.28 15.56
CA GLU A 206 10.61 -16.03 16.77
C GLU A 206 11.10 -15.36 18.05
N ALA A 207 12.38 -14.96 18.09
CA ALA A 207 12.96 -14.15 19.13
C ALA A 207 14.31 -13.58 18.70
N TRP A 208 14.61 -12.33 19.12
CA TRP A 208 15.98 -11.80 19.12
C TRP A 208 16.61 -11.99 20.50
N SER A 209 17.94 -12.16 20.53
CA SER A 209 18.69 -12.07 21.78
C SER A 209 18.53 -10.67 22.42
N PRO A 210 18.71 -10.54 23.75
CA PRO A 210 18.74 -9.24 24.41
C PRO A 210 19.72 -8.26 23.76
N LEU A 211 20.88 -8.75 23.30
CA LEU A 211 21.88 -7.93 22.65
C LEU A 211 21.32 -7.24 21.38
N LEU A 212 20.62 -7.99 20.54
CA LEU A 212 20.07 -7.45 19.29
C LEU A 212 18.92 -6.49 19.58
N LYS A 213 18.03 -6.83 20.49
CA LYS A 213 16.92 -5.95 20.92
C LYS A 213 17.42 -4.63 21.51
N ASP A 214 18.34 -4.70 22.48
CA ASP A 214 18.69 -3.53 23.26
C ASP A 214 19.64 -2.57 22.54
N LYS A 215 20.52 -3.11 21.69
CA LYS A 215 21.56 -2.31 21.02
C LYS A 215 21.29 -2.00 19.56
N PHE A 216 20.49 -2.80 18.88
CA PHE A 216 20.33 -2.70 17.43
C PHE A 216 18.88 -2.52 16.95
N ALA A 217 17.88 -2.51 17.82
CA ALA A 217 16.54 -2.11 17.43
C ALA A 217 16.56 -0.67 16.92
N GLY A 218 15.99 -0.44 15.74
CA GLY A 218 16.05 0.82 14.99
C GLY A 218 17.31 0.96 14.11
N ALA A 219 18.27 0.03 14.16
CA ALA A 219 19.48 0.11 13.36
C ALA A 219 19.21 -0.25 11.88
N PRO A 220 19.64 0.59 10.92
CA PRO A 220 19.51 0.29 9.50
C PRO A 220 20.55 -0.74 9.05
N LEU A 221 20.11 -1.75 8.33
CA LEU A 221 20.91 -2.74 7.64
C LEU A 221 21.03 -2.30 6.16
N LYS A 222 22.09 -1.55 5.86
CA LYS A 222 22.31 -0.92 4.55
C LYS A 222 23.19 -1.76 3.64
N ASN A 223 23.02 -1.55 2.32
CA ASN A 223 23.82 -2.23 1.29
C ASN A 223 23.84 -3.74 1.50
N VAL A 224 22.65 -4.33 1.52
CA VAL A 224 22.39 -5.76 1.58
C VAL A 224 21.58 -6.20 0.37
N ALA A 225 21.54 -7.50 0.10
CA ALA A 225 20.56 -8.05 -0.82
C ALA A 225 19.73 -9.10 -0.08
N ILE A 226 18.39 -9.06 -0.29
CA ILE A 226 17.44 -9.94 0.40
C ILE A 226 16.48 -10.53 -0.60
N GLY A 227 16.13 -11.80 -0.42
CA GLY A 227 15.08 -12.50 -1.17
C GLY A 227 14.47 -13.62 -0.34
N LEU A 228 13.35 -14.17 -0.77
CA LEU A 228 12.88 -15.46 -0.26
C LEU A 228 13.88 -16.53 -0.64
N GLN A 229 13.95 -17.56 0.17
CA GLN A 229 14.86 -18.69 -0.08
C GLN A 229 14.61 -19.25 -1.49
N HIS A 230 15.70 -19.38 -2.27
CA HIS A 230 15.74 -19.80 -3.67
C HIS A 230 15.26 -18.76 -4.71
N ASP A 231 14.86 -17.56 -4.28
CA ASP A 231 14.51 -16.47 -5.18
C ASP A 231 15.70 -15.56 -5.49
N ALA A 232 15.55 -14.73 -6.52
CA ALA A 232 16.53 -13.70 -6.83
C ALA A 232 16.61 -12.64 -5.72
N LEU A 233 17.81 -12.39 -5.22
CA LEU A 233 18.04 -11.38 -4.19
C LEU A 233 17.90 -9.96 -4.77
N ARG A 234 17.26 -9.07 -4.03
CA ARG A 234 17.09 -7.66 -4.35
C ARG A 234 18.01 -6.79 -3.49
N LEU A 235 18.74 -5.89 -4.13
CA LEU A 235 19.57 -4.90 -3.42
C LEU A 235 18.71 -3.85 -2.72
N GLY A 236 19.14 -3.45 -1.51
CA GLY A 236 18.46 -2.38 -0.77
C GLY A 236 18.91 -2.27 0.67
N GLU A 237 17.98 -1.82 1.49
CA GLU A 237 18.15 -1.65 2.94
C GLU A 237 16.87 -2.01 3.69
N CYS A 238 17.04 -2.39 4.94
CA CYS A 238 15.97 -2.66 5.88
C CYS A 238 16.37 -2.20 7.29
N VAL A 239 15.51 -2.38 8.27
CA VAL A 239 15.72 -1.97 9.66
C VAL A 239 15.43 -3.15 10.56
N ILE A 240 16.31 -3.41 11.51
CA ILE A 240 16.06 -4.36 12.60
C ILE A 240 15.13 -3.68 13.61
N THR A 241 14.03 -4.33 13.96
CA THR A 241 13.09 -3.85 14.98
C THR A 241 13.23 -4.64 16.28
N VAL A 242 12.48 -4.24 17.29
CA VAL A 242 12.45 -4.97 18.58
C VAL A 242 11.96 -6.41 18.40
N SER A 243 11.07 -6.65 17.45
CA SER A 243 10.42 -7.96 17.22
C SER A 243 10.80 -8.63 15.90
N GLY A 244 11.56 -7.95 15.02
CA GLY A 244 11.85 -8.53 13.71
C GLY A 244 12.55 -7.57 12.74
N ILE A 245 11.99 -7.42 11.54
CA ILE A 245 12.61 -6.69 10.45
C ILE A 245 11.54 -5.93 9.63
N GLU A 246 11.89 -4.71 9.18
CA GLU A 246 11.02 -3.88 8.35
C GLU A 246 11.81 -3.01 7.36
N GLY A 247 11.14 -2.14 6.63
CA GLY A 247 11.75 -1.18 5.71
C GLY A 247 11.50 -1.52 4.24
N SER A 248 11.94 -0.62 3.36
CA SER A 248 11.53 -0.61 1.94
C SER A 248 11.79 -1.93 1.20
N LEU A 249 12.91 -2.61 1.50
CA LEU A 249 13.24 -3.88 0.87
C LEU A 249 12.32 -5.01 1.36
N ILE A 250 12.01 -5.03 2.66
CA ILE A 250 11.08 -6.01 3.26
C ILE A 250 9.65 -5.76 2.76
N TYR A 251 9.23 -4.49 2.65
CA TYR A 251 7.92 -4.15 2.10
C TYR A 251 7.75 -4.63 0.65
N ALA A 252 8.81 -4.53 -0.15
CA ALA A 252 8.79 -5.01 -1.53
C ALA A 252 8.72 -6.55 -1.67
N LEU A 253 9.03 -7.28 -0.60
CA LEU A 253 8.96 -8.74 -0.51
C LEU A 253 7.73 -9.22 0.28
N SER A 254 6.94 -8.31 0.86
CA SER A 254 5.95 -8.64 1.88
C SER A 254 4.85 -9.59 1.40
N ALA A 255 4.39 -9.48 0.16
CA ALA A 255 3.39 -10.39 -0.39
C ALA A 255 3.88 -11.84 -0.38
N GLY A 256 5.06 -12.11 -0.96
CA GLY A 256 5.63 -13.47 -1.00
C GLY A 256 5.95 -14.03 0.39
N ILE A 257 6.50 -13.21 1.29
CA ILE A 257 6.78 -13.61 2.68
C ILE A 257 5.47 -13.98 3.40
N ARG A 258 4.45 -13.13 3.31
CA ARG A 258 3.13 -13.38 3.91
C ARG A 258 2.49 -14.65 3.38
N GLU A 259 2.48 -14.85 2.05
CA GLU A 259 1.92 -16.05 1.45
C GLU A 259 2.63 -17.32 1.91
N GLN A 260 3.97 -17.30 2.02
CA GLN A 260 4.71 -18.45 2.54
C GLN A 260 4.38 -18.71 4.02
N ILE A 261 4.24 -17.66 4.84
CA ILE A 261 3.81 -17.80 6.24
C ILE A 261 2.39 -18.39 6.32
N ASN A 262 1.46 -17.90 5.50
CA ASN A 262 0.08 -18.42 5.46
C ASN A 262 0.02 -19.90 5.12
N GLN A 263 0.88 -20.37 4.21
CA GLN A 263 0.90 -21.75 3.73
C GLN A 263 1.69 -22.69 4.65
N GLN A 264 2.78 -22.23 5.26
CA GLN A 264 3.77 -23.08 5.93
C GLN A 264 3.97 -22.74 7.43
N GLY A 265 3.30 -21.69 7.92
CA GLY A 265 3.47 -21.20 9.29
C GLY A 265 4.72 -20.35 9.52
N SER A 266 5.63 -20.31 8.55
CA SER A 266 6.84 -19.44 8.59
C SER A 266 7.39 -19.26 7.19
N ALA A 267 8.23 -18.21 7.02
CA ALA A 267 9.00 -17.98 5.80
C ALA A 267 10.49 -17.84 6.15
N VAL A 268 11.36 -18.23 5.23
CA VAL A 268 12.80 -18.00 5.35
C VAL A 268 13.24 -17.04 4.26
N ILE A 269 13.85 -15.93 4.67
CA ILE A 269 14.55 -15.02 3.75
C ILE A 269 16.05 -15.27 3.85
N GLU A 270 16.75 -15.08 2.73
CA GLU A 270 18.21 -15.08 2.67
C GLU A 270 18.73 -13.64 2.58
N ILE A 271 19.74 -13.34 3.38
CA ILE A 271 20.37 -12.02 3.45
C ILE A 271 21.82 -12.13 3.01
N ASP A 272 22.18 -11.50 1.91
CA ASP A 272 23.56 -11.24 1.53
C ASP A 272 24.02 -9.93 2.20
N LEU A 273 24.89 -10.06 3.21
CA LEU A 273 25.39 -8.92 3.97
C LEU A 273 26.41 -8.07 3.19
N LEU A 274 27.03 -8.62 2.13
CA LEU A 274 28.05 -7.95 1.32
C LEU A 274 27.86 -8.25 -0.18
N PRO A 275 26.81 -7.74 -0.83
CA PRO A 275 26.49 -8.03 -2.24
C PRO A 275 27.61 -7.69 -3.23
N GLY A 276 28.46 -6.70 -2.90
CA GLY A 276 29.60 -6.29 -3.72
C GLY A 276 30.82 -7.21 -3.66
N LYS A 277 30.77 -8.31 -2.87
CA LYS A 277 31.88 -9.27 -2.77
C LYS A 277 31.42 -10.67 -3.16
N THR A 278 32.31 -11.42 -3.87
CA THR A 278 32.05 -12.83 -4.16
C THR A 278 32.40 -13.73 -2.95
N ARG A 279 31.83 -14.95 -2.92
CA ARG A 279 32.16 -15.96 -1.88
C ARG A 279 33.67 -16.23 -1.83
N GLU A 280 34.30 -16.34 -2.99
CA GLU A 280 35.75 -16.59 -3.07
C GLU A 280 36.56 -15.44 -2.50
N GLN A 281 36.22 -14.19 -2.81
CA GLN A 281 36.87 -13.01 -2.22
C GLN A 281 36.72 -12.98 -0.70
N LEU A 282 35.55 -13.30 -0.17
CA LEU A 282 35.28 -13.37 1.27
C LEU A 282 36.11 -14.50 1.93
N ARG A 283 36.06 -15.72 1.37
CA ARG A 283 36.83 -16.85 1.86
C ARG A 283 38.32 -16.52 1.94
N ASN A 284 38.91 -16.00 0.86
CA ASN A 284 40.32 -15.66 0.79
C ASN A 284 40.71 -14.54 1.78
N ALA A 285 39.84 -13.57 2.01
CA ALA A 285 40.04 -12.52 2.99
C ALA A 285 39.96 -13.04 4.43
N LEU A 286 38.99 -13.90 4.72
CA LEU A 286 38.76 -14.49 6.05
C LEU A 286 39.78 -15.55 6.44
N ALA A 287 40.40 -16.25 5.46
CA ALA A 287 41.44 -17.22 5.66
C ALA A 287 42.79 -16.61 6.13
N LYS A 288 42.97 -15.29 6.04
CA LYS A 288 44.15 -14.62 6.52
C LYS A 288 44.31 -14.79 8.04
N PRO A 289 45.52 -15.01 8.56
CA PRO A 289 45.75 -15.26 9.98
C PRO A 289 45.16 -14.13 10.84
N ARG A 290 44.35 -14.49 11.82
CA ARG A 290 43.76 -13.55 12.78
C ARG A 290 44.76 -12.98 13.76
N GLY A 291 45.78 -13.76 14.12
CA GLY A 291 46.74 -13.44 15.19
C GLY A 291 46.01 -13.25 16.52
N SER A 292 46.42 -12.28 17.30
CA SER A 292 45.82 -11.94 18.61
C SER A 292 44.52 -11.10 18.52
N ARG A 293 44.05 -10.76 17.33
CA ARG A 293 42.84 -9.95 17.13
C ARG A 293 41.58 -10.71 17.54
N SER A 294 40.58 -10.00 18.13
CA SER A 294 39.26 -10.56 18.31
C SER A 294 38.61 -10.86 16.97
N MET A 295 37.62 -11.76 16.92
CA MET A 295 36.86 -12.07 15.70
C MET A 295 36.16 -10.81 15.13
N ALA A 296 35.62 -9.95 15.97
CA ALA A 296 35.02 -8.69 15.54
C ALA A 296 36.03 -7.78 14.82
N LYS A 297 37.26 -7.63 15.37
CA LYS A 297 38.32 -6.85 14.71
C LYS A 297 38.79 -7.52 13.43
N HIS A 298 38.80 -8.85 13.36
CA HIS A 298 39.16 -9.60 12.15
C HIS A 298 38.13 -9.39 11.05
N LEU A 299 36.81 -9.55 11.31
CA LEU A 299 35.74 -9.30 10.38
C LEU A 299 35.76 -7.85 9.85
N HIS A 300 35.88 -6.87 10.75
CA HIS A 300 35.98 -5.47 10.35
C HIS A 300 37.20 -5.23 9.43
N SER A 301 38.39 -5.68 9.80
CA SER A 301 39.61 -5.42 9.04
C SER A 301 39.68 -6.16 7.70
N GLN A 302 39.14 -7.37 7.58
CA GLN A 302 39.29 -8.20 6.38
C GLN A 302 38.12 -7.98 5.38
N VAL A 303 36.89 -7.82 5.86
CA VAL A 303 35.72 -7.78 5.01
C VAL A 303 34.80 -6.55 5.22
N GLY A 304 35.08 -5.74 6.26
CA GLY A 304 34.31 -4.54 6.55
C GLY A 304 32.96 -4.83 7.24
N ILE A 305 32.83 -5.97 7.94
CA ILE A 305 31.65 -6.31 8.71
C ILE A 305 31.83 -5.85 10.16
N ASP A 306 30.93 -4.97 10.60
CA ASP A 306 30.82 -4.47 11.98
C ASP A 306 29.37 -4.15 12.35
N GLY A 307 29.17 -3.53 13.51
CA GLY A 307 27.89 -3.03 13.95
C GLY A 307 26.77 -4.07 13.85
N VAL A 308 25.62 -3.65 13.28
CA VAL A 308 24.43 -4.48 13.13
C VAL A 308 24.67 -5.72 12.25
N LYS A 309 25.51 -5.62 11.21
CA LYS A 309 25.87 -6.77 10.35
C LYS A 309 26.61 -7.85 11.13
N ALA A 310 27.57 -7.46 11.95
CA ALA A 310 28.31 -8.41 12.79
C ALA A 310 27.42 -9.01 13.89
N ALA A 311 26.52 -8.24 14.45
CA ALA A 311 25.56 -8.71 15.44
C ALA A 311 24.59 -9.74 14.84
N LEU A 312 24.00 -9.42 13.68
CA LEU A 312 23.08 -10.30 12.98
C LEU A 312 23.75 -11.61 12.53
N LEU A 313 24.99 -11.54 12.04
CA LEU A 313 25.77 -12.71 11.67
C LEU A 313 25.98 -13.64 12.89
N ARG A 314 26.26 -13.09 14.07
CA ARG A 314 26.39 -13.89 15.32
C ARG A 314 25.07 -14.45 15.82
N GLU A 315 23.99 -13.72 15.64
CA GLU A 315 22.66 -14.12 16.07
C GLU A 315 22.19 -15.36 15.30
N LEU A 316 22.49 -15.41 14.01
CA LEU A 316 21.92 -16.39 13.09
C LEU A 316 22.89 -17.50 12.66
N THR A 317 24.12 -17.52 13.23
CA THR A 317 25.13 -18.56 12.93
C THR A 317 25.69 -19.17 14.19
N ASP A 318 26.07 -20.44 14.11
CA ASP A 318 26.74 -21.15 15.19
C ASP A 318 28.19 -20.66 15.41
N ALA A 319 28.65 -20.79 16.65
CA ALA A 319 30.02 -20.40 17.01
C ALA A 319 31.10 -21.11 16.18
N ALA A 320 30.86 -22.36 15.76
CA ALA A 320 31.75 -23.14 14.92
C ALA A 320 31.98 -22.51 13.54
N CYS A 321 30.96 -21.86 12.97
CA CYS A 321 31.02 -21.16 11.69
C CYS A 321 32.15 -20.11 11.65
N PHE A 322 32.42 -19.44 12.77
CA PHE A 322 33.50 -18.43 12.86
C PHE A 322 34.92 -19.02 12.84
N GLY A 323 35.08 -20.33 12.99
CA GLY A 323 36.34 -21.05 12.88
C GLY A 323 36.69 -21.49 11.47
N ASP A 324 35.74 -21.49 10.56
CA ASP A 324 35.86 -21.95 9.18
C ASP A 324 35.64 -20.82 8.18
N PRO A 325 36.65 -20.33 7.45
CA PRO A 325 36.50 -19.27 6.46
C PRO A 325 35.50 -19.57 5.34
N GLU A 326 35.36 -20.83 4.94
CA GLU A 326 34.38 -21.21 3.90
C GLU A 326 32.94 -21.11 4.41
N GLN A 327 32.66 -21.68 5.58
CA GLN A 327 31.35 -21.61 6.22
C GLN A 327 30.97 -20.15 6.52
N LEU A 328 31.91 -19.36 7.02
CA LEU A 328 31.69 -17.95 7.34
C LEU A 328 31.43 -17.11 6.07
N ALA A 329 32.14 -17.36 4.97
CA ALA A 329 31.89 -16.72 3.70
C ALA A 329 30.49 -17.09 3.15
N ASN A 330 30.08 -18.34 3.28
CA ASN A 330 28.73 -18.79 2.90
C ASN A 330 27.64 -18.11 3.74
N ALA A 331 27.84 -18.06 5.07
CA ALA A 331 26.90 -17.37 5.96
C ALA A 331 26.77 -15.86 5.64
N ILE A 332 27.86 -15.18 5.30
CA ILE A 332 27.82 -13.77 4.90
C ILE A 332 27.04 -13.57 3.61
N LYS A 333 27.07 -14.54 2.69
CA LYS A 333 26.42 -14.46 1.37
C LYS A 333 24.98 -14.96 1.35
N ALA A 334 24.57 -15.78 2.30
CA ALA A 334 23.24 -16.38 2.35
C ALA A 334 22.84 -16.64 3.82
N LEU A 335 22.74 -15.54 4.59
CA LEU A 335 22.35 -15.61 5.99
C LEU A 335 20.85 -15.87 6.10
N PRO A 336 20.41 -17.03 6.61
CA PRO A 336 18.99 -17.34 6.70
C PRO A 336 18.35 -16.62 7.88
N LEU A 337 17.19 -16.01 7.66
CA LEU A 337 16.36 -15.43 8.71
C LEU A 337 14.94 -15.99 8.61
N LYS A 338 14.51 -16.68 9.67
CA LYS A 338 13.13 -17.21 9.77
C LYS A 338 12.20 -16.14 10.29
N LEU A 339 11.13 -15.92 9.54
CA LEU A 339 10.02 -14.99 9.83
C LEU A 339 8.78 -15.80 10.19
N VAL A 340 8.09 -15.45 11.26
CA VAL A 340 6.99 -16.24 11.82
C VAL A 340 5.61 -15.59 11.70
N ALA A 341 5.55 -14.26 11.56
CA ALA A 341 4.29 -13.54 11.42
C ALA A 341 4.51 -12.20 10.71
N PRO A 342 3.55 -11.70 9.93
CA PRO A 342 3.54 -10.29 9.53
C PRO A 342 3.21 -9.40 10.74
N ARG A 343 3.67 -8.15 10.72
CA ARG A 343 3.22 -7.15 11.69
C ARG A 343 1.73 -6.89 11.54
N PRO A 344 1.03 -6.48 12.63
CA PRO A 344 -0.41 -6.24 12.61
C PRO A 344 -0.86 -5.34 11.45
N LEU A 345 -2.07 -5.59 10.94
CA LEU A 345 -2.65 -4.85 9.82
C LEU A 345 -2.66 -3.32 10.05
N ASP A 346 -2.91 -2.88 11.29
CA ASP A 346 -2.95 -1.44 11.63
C ASP A 346 -1.56 -0.76 11.57
N GLU A 347 -0.47 -1.54 11.60
CA GLU A 347 0.90 -1.06 11.45
C GLU A 347 1.39 -1.13 9.99
N ALA A 348 0.68 -1.83 9.12
CA ALA A 348 1.05 -1.99 7.72
C ALA A 348 0.83 -0.68 6.92
N ILE A 349 1.61 -0.48 5.87
CA ILE A 349 1.43 0.67 4.98
C ILE A 349 0.13 0.56 4.19
N SER A 350 -0.25 -0.67 3.79
CA SER A 350 -1.44 -0.97 2.99
C SER A 350 -2.04 -2.32 3.35
N SER A 351 -3.19 -2.60 2.78
CA SER A 351 -3.91 -3.86 2.93
C SER A 351 -3.90 -4.63 1.62
N ALA A 352 -3.85 -5.96 1.70
CA ALA A 352 -4.27 -6.89 0.66
C ALA A 352 -5.64 -7.45 1.01
N GLY A 353 -6.33 -8.09 0.06
CA GLY A 353 -7.72 -8.50 0.21
C GLY A 353 -8.69 -7.34 -0.02
N GLY A 354 -9.98 -7.57 0.19
CA GLY A 354 -11.04 -6.59 -0.05
C GLY A 354 -12.17 -7.13 -0.91
N VAL A 355 -12.99 -6.24 -1.46
CA VAL A 355 -14.10 -6.61 -2.35
C VAL A 355 -13.55 -7.27 -3.61
N THR A 356 -13.94 -8.52 -3.86
CA THR A 356 -13.42 -9.30 -4.98
C THR A 356 -13.93 -8.75 -6.32
N PHE A 357 -13.12 -8.82 -7.36
CA PHE A 357 -13.52 -8.35 -8.70
C PHE A 357 -14.68 -9.18 -9.26
N GLU A 358 -14.80 -10.43 -8.86
CA GLU A 358 -15.91 -11.33 -9.22
C GLU A 358 -17.26 -10.86 -8.65
N ALA A 359 -17.25 -10.11 -7.54
CA ALA A 359 -18.45 -9.50 -6.94
C ALA A 359 -18.93 -8.24 -7.66
N MET A 360 -18.16 -7.73 -8.64
CA MET A 360 -18.44 -6.49 -9.36
C MET A 360 -18.56 -6.73 -10.88
N ASP A 361 -19.16 -5.77 -11.57
CA ASP A 361 -19.06 -5.67 -13.03
C ASP A 361 -17.81 -4.88 -13.46
N GLU A 362 -17.60 -4.74 -14.77
CA GLU A 362 -16.46 -3.99 -15.33
C GLU A 362 -16.44 -2.50 -15.01
N ARG A 363 -17.55 -1.96 -14.50
CA ARG A 363 -17.70 -0.56 -14.05
C ARG A 363 -17.52 -0.41 -12.55
N LEU A 364 -17.14 -1.48 -11.87
CA LEU A 364 -16.97 -1.58 -10.41
C LEU A 364 -18.29 -1.42 -9.63
N MET A 365 -19.44 -1.71 -10.25
CA MET A 365 -20.73 -1.81 -9.58
C MET A 365 -20.88 -3.19 -8.93
N LEU A 366 -21.33 -3.24 -7.69
CA LEU A 366 -21.61 -4.48 -6.98
C LEU A 366 -22.79 -5.22 -7.63
N LYS A 367 -22.60 -6.49 -8.01
CA LYS A 367 -23.65 -7.31 -8.60
C LYS A 367 -24.81 -7.58 -7.62
N ALA A 368 -24.49 -7.71 -6.33
CA ALA A 368 -25.47 -7.93 -5.27
C ALA A 368 -26.23 -6.67 -4.86
N LEU A 369 -25.72 -5.47 -5.16
CA LEU A 369 -26.26 -4.19 -4.76
C LEU A 369 -26.25 -3.22 -5.96
N PRO A 370 -27.20 -3.34 -6.92
CA PRO A 370 -27.26 -2.44 -8.08
C PRO A 370 -27.32 -0.96 -7.65
N GLY A 371 -26.53 -0.10 -8.32
CA GLY A 371 -26.39 1.31 -7.96
C GLY A 371 -25.34 1.59 -6.89
N VAL A 372 -24.73 0.55 -6.29
CA VAL A 372 -23.59 0.68 -5.35
C VAL A 372 -22.30 0.27 -6.05
N PHE A 373 -21.29 1.12 -5.98
CA PHE A 373 -19.97 0.96 -6.60
C PHE A 373 -18.88 0.90 -5.51
N CYS A 374 -17.75 0.27 -5.82
CA CYS A 374 -16.59 0.23 -4.94
C CYS A 374 -15.32 0.68 -5.68
N ALA A 375 -14.40 1.39 -5.00
CA ALA A 375 -13.14 1.82 -5.58
C ALA A 375 -12.02 1.98 -4.56
N GLY A 376 -10.78 1.95 -5.02
CA GLY A 376 -9.60 2.19 -4.22
C GLY A 376 -9.07 0.95 -3.51
N GLU A 377 -8.42 1.15 -2.39
CA GLU A 377 -7.77 0.11 -1.60
C GLU A 377 -8.76 -0.88 -0.93
N MET A 378 -10.08 -0.59 -0.95
CA MET A 378 -11.07 -1.56 -0.48
C MET A 378 -11.34 -2.71 -1.46
N LEU A 379 -10.81 -2.65 -2.69
CA LEU A 379 -10.89 -3.74 -3.68
C LEU A 379 -9.79 -4.77 -3.41
N ASP A 380 -10.02 -6.02 -3.82
CA ASP A 380 -9.10 -7.14 -3.64
C ASP A 380 -7.89 -7.07 -4.58
N TRP A 381 -6.93 -6.23 -4.23
CA TRP A 381 -5.63 -6.11 -4.89
C TRP A 381 -4.58 -5.53 -3.94
N GLU A 382 -3.33 -5.74 -4.27
CA GLU A 382 -2.19 -5.11 -3.59
C GLU A 382 -1.12 -4.71 -4.60
N ALA A 383 -0.21 -3.83 -4.19
CA ALA A 383 0.97 -3.46 -4.95
C ALA A 383 2.10 -3.04 -3.99
N PRO A 384 3.37 -3.15 -4.39
CA PRO A 384 4.48 -2.67 -3.58
C PRO A 384 4.44 -1.14 -3.40
N THR A 385 5.21 -0.61 -2.44
CA THR A 385 5.45 0.83 -2.35
C THR A 385 6.15 1.35 -3.60
N GLY A 386 5.88 2.59 -3.99
CA GLY A 386 6.46 3.17 -5.22
C GLY A 386 5.49 4.02 -6.04
N GLY A 387 4.33 4.37 -5.47
CA GLY A 387 3.29 5.16 -6.14
C GLY A 387 2.22 4.32 -6.84
N TYR A 388 2.40 3.01 -6.94
CA TYR A 388 1.46 2.09 -7.59
C TYR A 388 0.09 2.07 -6.91
N LEU A 389 0.07 2.01 -5.57
CA LEU A 389 -1.16 2.04 -4.77
C LEU A 389 -2.00 3.28 -5.06
N LEU A 390 -1.37 4.46 -5.05
CA LEU A 390 -2.07 5.71 -5.34
C LEU A 390 -2.59 5.75 -6.76
N THR A 391 -1.78 5.35 -7.75
CA THR A 391 -2.19 5.31 -9.15
C THR A 391 -3.44 4.46 -9.36
N ALA A 392 -3.49 3.24 -8.79
CA ALA A 392 -4.65 2.38 -8.90
C ALA A 392 -5.86 2.92 -8.12
N CYS A 393 -5.66 3.58 -6.97
CA CYS A 393 -6.75 4.26 -6.27
C CYS A 393 -7.37 5.39 -7.11
N PHE A 394 -6.56 6.23 -7.76
CA PHE A 394 -7.02 7.26 -8.67
C PHE A 394 -7.74 6.65 -9.88
N ALA A 395 -7.14 5.64 -10.51
CA ALA A 395 -7.67 4.98 -11.69
C ALA A 395 -9.02 4.31 -11.43
N SER A 396 -9.14 3.54 -10.34
CA SER A 396 -10.40 2.88 -9.94
C SER A 396 -11.50 3.88 -9.57
N GLY A 397 -11.15 4.96 -8.87
CA GLY A 397 -12.10 6.04 -8.57
C GLY A 397 -12.66 6.69 -9.83
N ARG A 398 -11.81 6.89 -10.84
CA ARG A 398 -12.23 7.42 -12.16
C ARG A 398 -13.14 6.45 -12.91
N VAL A 399 -12.82 5.15 -12.90
CA VAL A 399 -13.65 4.12 -13.54
C VAL A 399 -15.00 4.02 -12.85
N ALA A 400 -15.05 3.96 -11.52
CA ALA A 400 -16.29 3.93 -10.77
C ALA A 400 -17.15 5.18 -10.99
N GLY A 401 -16.54 6.38 -11.00
CA GLY A 401 -17.24 7.62 -11.31
C GLY A 401 -17.90 7.63 -12.70
N LYS A 402 -17.18 7.13 -13.72
CA LYS A 402 -17.74 6.95 -15.07
C LYS A 402 -18.84 5.89 -15.09
N GLY A 403 -18.68 4.78 -14.38
CA GLY A 403 -19.68 3.73 -14.24
C GLY A 403 -20.99 4.26 -13.63
N MET A 404 -20.86 5.11 -12.59
CA MET A 404 -22.01 5.79 -11.98
C MET A 404 -22.73 6.71 -12.97
N LEU A 405 -22.02 7.47 -13.80
CA LEU A 405 -22.63 8.30 -14.86
C LEU A 405 -23.42 7.47 -15.85
N GLU A 406 -22.89 6.34 -16.28
CA GLU A 406 -23.59 5.43 -17.19
C GLU A 406 -24.81 4.79 -16.53
N TRP A 407 -24.72 4.42 -15.25
CA TRP A 407 -25.84 3.91 -14.48
C TRP A 407 -26.98 4.93 -14.40
N LEU A 408 -26.68 6.16 -13.98
CA LEU A 408 -27.65 7.23 -13.84
C LEU A 408 -28.39 7.52 -15.16
N ARG A 409 -27.66 7.56 -16.29
CA ARG A 409 -28.26 7.76 -17.63
C ARG A 409 -29.23 6.64 -18.03
N ARG A 410 -29.07 5.43 -17.52
CA ARG A 410 -29.98 4.31 -17.80
C ARG A 410 -31.24 4.34 -16.93
N GLN A 411 -31.17 5.03 -15.79
CA GLN A 411 -32.32 5.20 -14.89
C GLN A 411 -33.21 6.41 -15.26
N SER A 412 -32.65 7.39 -15.96
CA SER A 412 -33.34 8.56 -16.52
C SER A 412 -34.11 8.19 -17.80
#